data_24450571802cb3756936de9133095f38
#
_entry.id   24450571802cb3756936de9133095f38
#
_cell.length_a   1.000
_cell.length_b   1.000
_cell.length_c   1.000
_cell.angle_alpha   90.00
_cell.angle_beta   90.00
_cell.angle_gamma   90.00
#
_symmetry.space_group_name_H-M   'P 1'
#
loop_
_entity.id
_entity.type
_entity.pdbx_description
1 polymer ?
#
loop_
_entity_poly.entity_id
_entity_poly.type
_entity_poly.pdbx_seq_one_letter_code
_entity_poly.pdbx_strand_id
1 'polypeptide(L)'
;MGITRQQALDCFASDDLIGIGMEADAVRRNLHPEGVVTYTIDRNLDCSASDLSSLYDEVRKTVEMGATGLVVHGGMQQRATLNHYETFFSAIKQRFPGIWLHGLSATQILALATSAQLSLRDTIARLHDAGLDCIGSNAVILDDEIRRRSAPDKCSAADWVSVHRTAHQLGFRTTATMIFGVGETMAQRVDHLEILRKLQEETGGFTSFTPLAYQTDMGTVSKDIAEPTAVEYLKTLAVSRLYLDNIENLQGSWATQGLKVLQMGLRFGGNDVGSVLLEERFGKPGGATEEELRRIIREAGFKPAQRDTLYRTMFLN
;
A
#
# COMPACT_ATOMS: atom_id res chain seq x y z
N MET A 1 3.48 23.32 2.98
CA MET A 1 2.67 23.29 1.72
C MET A 1 3.50 22.54 0.68
N GLY A 2 2.95 21.47 0.11
CA GLY A 2 3.63 20.67 -0.92
C GLY A 2 3.91 21.46 -2.21
N ILE A 3 4.74 20.90 -3.07
CA ILE A 3 5.06 21.52 -4.35
C ILE A 3 3.84 21.54 -5.28
N THR A 4 3.86 22.50 -6.23
CA THR A 4 2.81 22.63 -7.24
C THR A 4 2.94 21.54 -8.32
N ARG A 5 1.87 21.37 -9.13
CA ARG A 5 1.89 20.45 -10.28
C ARG A 5 3.05 20.76 -11.25
N GLN A 6 3.31 22.05 -11.54
CA GLN A 6 4.40 22.43 -12.44
C GLN A 6 5.77 22.08 -11.83
N GLN A 7 6.00 22.40 -10.57
CA GLN A 7 7.24 22.04 -9.87
C GLN A 7 7.47 20.51 -9.85
N ALA A 8 6.42 19.71 -9.68
CA ALA A 8 6.55 18.27 -9.76
C ALA A 8 6.97 17.78 -11.16
N LEU A 9 6.40 18.37 -12.21
CA LEU A 9 6.81 18.09 -13.60
C LEU A 9 8.25 18.54 -13.86
N ASP A 10 8.65 19.69 -13.35
CA ASP A 10 10.04 20.19 -13.44
C ASP A 10 11.02 19.25 -12.73
N CYS A 11 10.66 18.72 -11.54
CA CYS A 11 11.45 17.69 -10.86
C CYS A 11 11.58 16.41 -11.69
N PHE A 12 10.50 15.96 -12.33
CA PHE A 12 10.59 14.77 -13.22
C PHE A 12 11.48 15.01 -14.44
N ALA A 13 11.48 16.22 -14.98
CA ALA A 13 12.30 16.60 -16.13
C ALA A 13 13.77 16.91 -15.78
N SER A 14 14.07 17.20 -14.51
CA SER A 14 15.43 17.55 -14.03
C SER A 14 16.36 16.35 -14.02
N ASP A 15 17.64 16.59 -14.32
CA ASP A 15 18.72 15.59 -14.16
C ASP A 15 19.33 15.58 -12.75
N ASP A 16 18.93 16.55 -11.88
CA ASP A 16 19.43 16.64 -10.50
C ASP A 16 18.67 15.69 -9.55
N LEU A 17 18.89 14.41 -9.69
CA LEU A 17 18.30 13.39 -8.82
C LEU A 17 18.68 13.60 -7.34
N ILE A 18 19.93 14.01 -7.09
CA ILE A 18 20.43 14.15 -5.71
C ILE A 18 19.80 15.37 -5.03
N GLY A 19 19.73 16.52 -5.71
CA GLY A 19 19.06 17.70 -5.17
C GLY A 19 17.60 17.44 -4.82
N ILE A 20 16.84 16.79 -5.71
CA ILE A 20 15.45 16.41 -5.47
C ILE A 20 15.34 15.46 -4.25
N GLY A 21 16.25 14.48 -4.14
CA GLY A 21 16.32 13.59 -2.99
C GLY A 21 16.60 14.31 -1.67
N MET A 22 17.52 15.28 -1.67
CA MET A 22 17.83 16.10 -0.49
C MET A 22 16.65 16.96 -0.03
N GLU A 23 15.91 17.56 -0.97
CA GLU A 23 14.69 18.30 -0.66
C GLU A 23 13.61 17.39 -0.06
N ALA A 24 13.40 16.20 -0.64
CA ALA A 24 12.46 15.21 -0.11
C ALA A 24 12.89 14.71 1.29
N ASP A 25 14.18 14.46 1.53
CA ASP A 25 14.69 14.09 2.86
C ASP A 25 14.52 15.24 3.88
N ALA A 26 14.61 16.51 3.46
CA ALA A 26 14.33 17.64 4.32
C ALA A 26 12.86 17.65 4.77
N VAL A 27 11.90 17.38 3.86
CA VAL A 27 10.48 17.22 4.22
C VAL A 27 10.30 16.05 5.20
N ARG A 28 10.90 14.88 4.92
CA ARG A 28 10.86 13.73 5.83
C ARG A 28 11.38 14.09 7.22
N ARG A 29 12.52 14.79 7.33
CA ARG A 29 13.10 15.20 8.62
C ARG A 29 12.18 16.13 9.41
N ASN A 30 11.41 16.96 8.74
CA ASN A 30 10.44 17.85 9.39
C ASN A 30 9.23 17.06 9.92
N LEU A 31 8.79 16.02 9.19
CA LEU A 31 7.67 15.16 9.60
C LEU A 31 8.08 14.12 10.65
N HIS A 32 9.32 13.61 10.57
CA HIS A 32 9.88 12.54 11.41
C HIS A 32 11.23 12.95 12.00
N PRO A 33 11.26 13.95 12.92
CA PRO A 33 12.51 14.50 13.46
C PRO A 33 13.28 13.52 14.36
N GLU A 34 12.60 12.50 14.90
CA GLU A 34 13.18 11.46 15.77
C GLU A 34 14.12 10.50 15.02
N GLY A 35 14.12 10.54 13.68
CA GLY A 35 14.96 9.70 12.83
C GLY A 35 14.60 8.21 12.89
N VAL A 36 13.33 7.90 13.15
CA VAL A 36 12.80 6.53 13.13
C VAL A 36 12.34 6.19 11.70
N VAL A 37 12.66 4.97 11.27
CA VAL A 37 12.10 4.33 10.07
C VAL A 37 11.38 3.07 10.50
N THR A 38 10.14 2.94 10.05
CA THR A 38 9.24 1.88 10.51
C THR A 38 9.19 0.70 9.54
N TYR A 39 8.81 -0.46 10.08
CA TYR A 39 8.45 -1.66 9.34
C TYR A 39 7.29 -2.38 10.04
N THR A 40 6.58 -3.23 9.32
CA THR A 40 5.53 -4.08 9.90
C THR A 40 5.81 -5.56 9.60
N ILE A 41 5.20 -6.44 10.36
CA ILE A 41 5.23 -7.89 10.11
C ILE A 41 3.80 -8.30 9.77
N ASP A 42 3.57 -8.66 8.51
CA ASP A 42 2.26 -9.11 8.03
C ASP A 42 2.38 -10.49 7.37
N ARG A 43 1.27 -11.18 7.27
CA ARG A 43 1.16 -12.45 6.56
C ARG A 43 0.05 -12.39 5.52
N ASN A 44 0.28 -13.04 4.37
CA ASN A 44 -0.77 -13.30 3.40
C ASN A 44 -1.67 -14.44 3.90
N LEU A 45 -2.98 -14.29 3.75
CA LEU A 45 -3.97 -15.26 4.16
C LEU A 45 -4.96 -15.49 3.01
N ASP A 46 -5.10 -16.74 2.59
CA ASP A 46 -6.06 -17.11 1.55
C ASP A 46 -7.44 -17.38 2.14
N CYS A 47 -8.41 -16.50 1.84
CA CYS A 47 -9.79 -16.67 2.31
C CYS A 47 -10.58 -17.76 1.57
N SER A 48 -10.01 -18.39 0.56
CA SER A 48 -10.63 -19.55 -0.09
C SER A 48 -10.44 -20.87 0.67
N ALA A 49 -9.61 -20.87 1.73
CA ALA A 49 -9.41 -22.04 2.58
C ALA A 49 -10.73 -22.47 3.25
N SER A 50 -11.11 -23.71 3.06
CA SER A 50 -12.36 -24.29 3.58
C SER A 50 -12.25 -24.80 5.02
N ASP A 51 -11.04 -25.00 5.53
CA ASP A 51 -10.78 -25.51 6.87
C ASP A 51 -10.40 -24.38 7.84
N LEU A 52 -11.37 -23.96 8.64
CA LEU A 52 -11.17 -22.95 9.67
C LEU A 52 -10.19 -23.38 10.77
N SER A 53 -10.01 -24.71 11.02
CA SER A 53 -9.09 -25.18 12.06
C SER A 53 -7.64 -24.93 11.65
N SER A 54 -7.28 -25.32 10.44
CA SER A 54 -5.93 -25.05 9.91
C SER A 54 -5.65 -23.55 9.79
N LEU A 55 -6.66 -22.78 9.40
CA LEU A 55 -6.59 -21.32 9.33
C LEU A 55 -6.27 -20.70 10.70
N TYR A 56 -6.95 -21.13 11.76
CA TYR A 56 -6.68 -20.62 13.12
C TYR A 56 -5.28 -20.98 13.63
N ASP A 57 -4.78 -22.17 13.31
CA ASP A 57 -3.42 -22.56 13.67
C ASP A 57 -2.38 -21.75 12.92
N GLU A 58 -2.65 -21.43 11.67
CA GLU A 58 -1.83 -20.55 10.86
C GLU A 58 -1.79 -19.12 11.41
N VAL A 59 -2.96 -18.54 11.71
CA VAL A 59 -3.05 -17.21 12.30
C VAL A 59 -2.38 -17.17 13.67
N ARG A 60 -2.56 -18.20 14.52
CA ARG A 60 -1.91 -18.28 15.82
C ARG A 60 -0.38 -18.23 15.70
N LYS A 61 0.19 -19.09 14.84
CA LYS A 61 1.65 -19.09 14.59
C LYS A 61 2.14 -17.73 14.11
N THR A 62 1.35 -17.08 13.25
CA THR A 62 1.66 -15.75 12.72
C THR A 62 1.71 -14.70 13.83
N VAL A 63 0.74 -14.71 14.75
CA VAL A 63 0.71 -13.81 15.92
C VAL A 63 1.89 -14.10 16.86
N GLU A 64 2.22 -15.37 17.10
CA GLU A 64 3.38 -15.78 17.93
C GLU A 64 4.71 -15.31 17.33
N MET A 65 4.79 -15.11 16.01
CA MET A 65 5.94 -14.54 15.31
C MET A 65 5.97 -13.00 15.33
N GLY A 66 5.03 -12.37 16.03
CA GLY A 66 4.98 -10.90 16.18
C GLY A 66 4.24 -10.16 15.07
N ALA A 67 3.48 -10.86 14.23
CA ALA A 67 2.70 -10.20 13.18
C ALA A 67 1.59 -9.32 13.77
N THR A 68 1.39 -8.17 13.13
CA THR A 68 0.36 -7.19 13.50
C THR A 68 -0.81 -7.17 12.52
N GLY A 69 -0.62 -7.70 11.30
CA GLY A 69 -1.62 -7.70 10.25
C GLY A 69 -1.67 -8.98 9.42
N LEU A 70 -2.83 -9.22 8.83
CA LEU A 70 -3.07 -10.24 7.83
C LEU A 70 -3.55 -9.59 6.55
N VAL A 71 -2.90 -9.91 5.43
CA VAL A 71 -3.32 -9.47 4.11
C VAL A 71 -4.18 -10.57 3.48
N VAL A 72 -5.48 -10.35 3.51
CA VAL A 72 -6.46 -11.34 3.01
C VAL A 72 -6.58 -11.24 1.50
N HIS A 73 -6.37 -12.34 0.82
CA HIS A 73 -6.52 -12.45 -0.63
C HIS A 73 -7.36 -13.70 -0.99
N GLY A 74 -7.64 -13.89 -2.29
CA GLY A 74 -8.46 -15.03 -2.77
C GLY A 74 -9.95 -14.70 -2.84
N GLY A 75 -10.76 -15.73 -2.99
CA GLY A 75 -12.22 -15.63 -3.05
C GLY A 75 -12.84 -15.17 -4.37
N MET A 76 -12.19 -14.30 -5.14
CA MET A 76 -12.74 -13.78 -6.42
C MET A 76 -12.93 -14.86 -7.49
N GLN A 77 -11.96 -15.75 -7.66
CA GLN A 77 -12.05 -16.85 -8.62
C GLN A 77 -13.15 -17.85 -8.27
N GLN A 78 -13.52 -17.94 -6.98
CA GLN A 78 -14.57 -18.83 -6.45
C GLN A 78 -15.91 -18.11 -6.29
N ARG A 79 -16.07 -16.88 -6.76
CA ARG A 79 -17.29 -16.06 -6.63
C ARG A 79 -17.75 -15.94 -5.17
N ALA A 80 -16.81 -15.70 -4.25
CA ALA A 80 -17.13 -15.52 -2.85
C ALA A 80 -18.14 -14.38 -2.66
N THR A 81 -19.16 -14.64 -1.87
CA THR A 81 -20.23 -13.70 -1.58
C THR A 81 -19.88 -12.77 -0.43
N LEU A 82 -20.63 -11.67 -0.27
CA LEU A 82 -20.48 -10.79 0.90
C LEU A 82 -20.56 -11.58 2.21
N ASN A 83 -21.52 -12.47 2.34
CA ASN A 83 -21.70 -13.32 3.53
C ASN A 83 -20.49 -14.24 3.80
N HIS A 84 -19.80 -14.70 2.75
CA HIS A 84 -18.57 -15.47 2.92
C HIS A 84 -17.48 -14.63 3.61
N TYR A 85 -17.24 -13.41 3.14
CA TYR A 85 -16.26 -12.50 3.74
C TYR A 85 -16.64 -12.09 5.16
N GLU A 86 -17.92 -11.81 5.42
CA GLU A 86 -18.41 -11.50 6.77
C GLU A 86 -18.14 -12.64 7.74
N THR A 87 -18.47 -13.86 7.33
CA THR A 87 -18.21 -15.08 8.14
C THR A 87 -16.73 -15.26 8.41
N PHE A 88 -15.91 -15.09 7.37
CA PHE A 88 -14.45 -15.23 7.45
C PHE A 88 -13.82 -14.21 8.39
N PHE A 89 -14.12 -12.92 8.20
CA PHE A 89 -13.55 -11.85 9.04
C PHE A 89 -14.02 -11.97 10.50
N SER A 90 -15.31 -12.22 10.71
CA SER A 90 -15.86 -12.40 12.06
C SER A 90 -15.22 -13.59 12.79
N ALA A 91 -15.00 -14.72 12.09
CA ALA A 91 -14.35 -15.90 12.67
C ALA A 91 -12.92 -15.61 13.12
N ILE A 92 -12.14 -14.87 12.33
CA ILE A 92 -10.78 -14.44 12.70
C ILE A 92 -10.83 -13.49 13.89
N LYS A 93 -11.65 -12.43 13.82
CA LYS A 93 -11.74 -11.39 14.86
C LYS A 93 -12.22 -11.90 16.21
N GLN A 94 -13.14 -12.86 16.23
CA GLN A 94 -13.58 -13.48 17.49
C GLN A 94 -12.46 -14.18 18.24
N ARG A 95 -11.48 -14.74 17.52
CA ARG A 95 -10.39 -15.50 18.11
C ARG A 95 -9.11 -14.67 18.28
N PHE A 96 -8.89 -13.70 17.39
CA PHE A 96 -7.71 -12.85 17.35
C PHE A 96 -8.11 -11.38 17.21
N PRO A 97 -8.74 -10.77 18.24
CA PRO A 97 -9.32 -9.43 18.14
C PRO A 97 -8.30 -8.32 17.88
N GLY A 98 -7.03 -8.55 18.25
CA GLY A 98 -5.95 -7.56 18.08
C GLY A 98 -5.28 -7.58 16.70
N ILE A 99 -5.52 -8.60 15.85
CA ILE A 99 -4.90 -8.67 14.52
C ILE A 99 -5.65 -7.77 13.52
N TRP A 100 -4.92 -7.02 12.70
CA TRP A 100 -5.49 -6.19 11.65
C TRP A 100 -5.75 -7.00 10.39
N LEU A 101 -6.96 -6.87 9.84
CA LEU A 101 -7.37 -7.51 8.59
C LEU A 101 -7.36 -6.49 7.46
N HIS A 102 -6.43 -6.69 6.53
CA HIS A 102 -6.34 -5.96 5.28
C HIS A 102 -6.87 -6.83 4.15
N GLY A 103 -7.69 -6.30 3.29
CA GLY A 103 -8.17 -7.08 2.16
C GLY A 103 -9.14 -6.31 1.30
N LEU A 104 -9.61 -6.97 0.26
CA LEU A 104 -10.59 -6.46 -0.69
C LEU A 104 -10.20 -5.13 -1.34
N SER A 105 -9.96 -5.17 -2.63
CA SER A 105 -9.76 -3.98 -3.44
C SER A 105 -11.08 -3.24 -3.70
N ALA A 106 -11.00 -1.99 -4.12
CA ALA A 106 -12.16 -1.21 -4.54
C ALA A 106 -13.02 -1.95 -5.58
N THR A 107 -12.40 -2.61 -6.56
CA THR A 107 -13.09 -3.43 -7.57
C THR A 107 -13.87 -4.58 -6.93
N GLN A 108 -13.29 -5.28 -5.95
CA GLN A 108 -13.98 -6.39 -5.26
C GLN A 108 -15.17 -5.89 -4.45
N ILE A 109 -15.03 -4.78 -3.75
CA ILE A 109 -16.11 -4.17 -2.96
C ILE A 109 -17.28 -3.77 -3.85
N LEU A 110 -17.02 -3.17 -5.01
CA LEU A 110 -18.06 -2.82 -5.98
C LEU A 110 -18.77 -4.05 -6.54
N ALA A 111 -18.01 -5.11 -6.84
CA ALA A 111 -18.59 -6.38 -7.28
C ALA A 111 -19.48 -7.02 -6.20
N LEU A 112 -19.04 -6.97 -4.93
CA LEU A 112 -19.84 -7.44 -3.79
C LEU A 112 -21.13 -6.62 -3.60
N ALA A 113 -21.03 -5.29 -3.69
CA ALA A 113 -22.20 -4.41 -3.61
C ALA A 113 -23.23 -4.74 -4.69
N THR A 114 -22.76 -4.91 -5.92
CA THR A 114 -23.63 -5.26 -7.06
C THR A 114 -24.27 -6.64 -6.87
N SER A 115 -23.49 -7.65 -6.51
CA SER A 115 -23.99 -9.04 -6.34
C SER A 115 -24.93 -9.18 -5.15
N ALA A 116 -24.73 -8.43 -4.09
CA ALA A 116 -25.57 -8.41 -2.90
C ALA A 116 -26.79 -7.47 -3.04
N GLN A 117 -26.87 -6.68 -4.13
CA GLN A 117 -27.89 -5.65 -4.36
C GLN A 117 -27.96 -4.61 -3.21
N LEU A 118 -26.80 -4.22 -2.69
CA LEU A 118 -26.64 -3.26 -1.61
C LEU A 118 -26.01 -1.97 -2.11
N SER A 119 -26.20 -0.88 -1.34
CA SER A 119 -25.42 0.33 -1.58
C SER A 119 -23.95 0.09 -1.28
N LEU A 120 -23.07 0.89 -1.89
CA LEU A 120 -21.63 0.86 -1.59
C LEU A 120 -21.39 1.07 -0.08
N ARG A 121 -22.10 2.03 0.53
CA ARG A 121 -21.99 2.35 1.94
C ARG A 121 -22.38 1.18 2.84
N ASP A 122 -23.52 0.53 2.56
CA ASP A 122 -23.98 -0.62 3.36
C ASP A 122 -23.05 -1.81 3.22
N THR A 123 -22.51 -2.05 2.01
CA THR A 123 -21.54 -3.11 1.77
C THR A 123 -20.27 -2.89 2.59
N ILE A 124 -19.71 -1.67 2.57
CA ILE A 124 -18.50 -1.34 3.33
C ILE A 124 -18.78 -1.39 4.84
N ALA A 125 -19.91 -0.89 5.30
CA ALA A 125 -20.31 -0.93 6.71
C ALA A 125 -20.40 -2.37 7.23
N ARG A 126 -21.04 -3.28 6.46
CA ARG A 126 -21.14 -4.70 6.82
C ARG A 126 -19.76 -5.39 6.89
N LEU A 127 -18.87 -5.10 5.96
CA LEU A 127 -17.50 -5.63 5.99
C LEU A 127 -16.72 -5.10 7.20
N HIS A 128 -16.91 -3.84 7.56
CA HIS A 128 -16.32 -3.24 8.76
C HIS A 128 -16.84 -3.91 10.03
N ASP A 129 -18.16 -4.05 10.16
CA ASP A 129 -18.80 -4.69 11.31
C ASP A 129 -18.38 -6.16 11.47
N ALA A 130 -18.07 -6.82 10.35
CA ALA A 130 -17.51 -8.17 10.33
C ALA A 130 -16.03 -8.23 10.73
N GLY A 131 -15.34 -7.09 10.79
CA GLY A 131 -13.95 -7.00 11.25
C GLY A 131 -12.90 -6.71 10.18
N LEU A 132 -13.28 -6.33 8.96
CA LEU A 132 -12.33 -5.77 8.00
C LEU A 132 -11.84 -4.41 8.50
N ASP A 133 -10.53 -4.24 8.71
CA ASP A 133 -9.96 -3.02 9.25
C ASP A 133 -9.42 -2.07 8.17
N CYS A 134 -8.99 -2.62 7.03
CA CYS A 134 -8.38 -1.83 5.97
C CYS A 134 -8.72 -2.38 4.58
N ILE A 135 -9.05 -1.48 3.67
CA ILE A 135 -9.28 -1.80 2.25
C ILE A 135 -7.97 -1.74 1.49
N GLY A 136 -7.72 -2.71 0.64
CA GLY A 136 -6.53 -2.75 -0.22
C GLY A 136 -6.55 -1.64 -1.26
N SER A 137 -5.46 -0.88 -1.34
CA SER A 137 -5.38 0.29 -2.22
C SER A 137 -4.87 -0.01 -3.63
N ASN A 138 -4.18 -1.10 -3.88
CA ASN A 138 -3.55 -1.55 -5.14
C ASN A 138 -3.97 -0.76 -6.41
N ALA A 139 -3.68 0.56 -6.43
CA ALA A 139 -4.07 1.44 -7.52
C ALA A 139 -2.97 1.45 -8.59
N VAL A 140 -3.29 0.96 -9.78
CA VAL A 140 -2.62 1.39 -11.00
C VAL A 140 -2.98 2.86 -11.23
N ILE A 141 -2.12 3.62 -11.94
CA ILE A 141 -2.37 5.04 -12.25
C ILE A 141 -3.88 5.33 -12.38
N LEU A 142 -4.36 6.33 -11.64
CA LEU A 142 -5.78 6.73 -11.60
C LEU A 142 -6.13 7.61 -12.81
N ASP A 143 -5.91 7.04 -13.99
CA ASP A 143 -6.28 7.56 -15.30
C ASP A 143 -7.02 6.44 -16.05
N ASP A 144 -8.22 6.69 -16.51
CA ASP A 144 -9.08 5.64 -17.05
C ASP A 144 -8.60 5.11 -18.41
N GLU A 145 -7.83 5.86 -19.18
CA GLU A 145 -7.20 5.37 -20.40
C GLU A 145 -6.10 4.36 -20.08
N ILE A 146 -5.20 4.72 -19.15
CA ILE A 146 -4.16 3.84 -18.66
C ILE A 146 -4.77 2.57 -18.03
N ARG A 147 -5.79 2.73 -17.18
CA ARG A 147 -6.44 1.60 -16.48
C ARG A 147 -7.07 0.61 -17.46
N ARG A 148 -7.78 1.07 -18.47
CA ARG A 148 -8.37 0.20 -19.51
C ARG A 148 -7.32 -0.61 -20.26
N ARG A 149 -6.12 -0.06 -20.44
CA ARG A 149 -5.03 -0.72 -21.18
C ARG A 149 -4.22 -1.66 -20.31
N SER A 150 -3.88 -1.24 -19.09
CA SER A 150 -2.92 -1.95 -18.20
C SER A 150 -3.58 -2.76 -17.09
N ALA A 151 -4.85 -2.50 -16.77
CA ALA A 151 -5.58 -3.18 -15.71
C ALA A 151 -7.09 -3.21 -16.01
N PRO A 152 -7.52 -3.87 -17.12
CA PRO A 152 -8.90 -3.83 -17.61
C PRO A 152 -9.92 -4.37 -16.60
N ASP A 153 -9.50 -5.24 -15.71
CA ASP A 153 -10.35 -5.84 -14.66
C ASP A 153 -10.54 -4.91 -13.43
N LYS A 154 -9.92 -3.73 -13.41
CA LYS A 154 -10.02 -2.79 -12.30
C LYS A 154 -11.12 -1.76 -12.56
N CYS A 155 -11.77 -1.31 -11.49
CA CYS A 155 -12.78 -0.25 -11.53
C CYS A 155 -12.21 1.08 -12.06
N SER A 156 -13.06 2.02 -12.46
CA SER A 156 -12.65 3.36 -12.90
C SER A 156 -11.93 4.14 -11.79
N ALA A 157 -11.20 5.20 -12.16
CA ALA A 157 -10.58 6.10 -11.19
C ALA A 157 -11.63 6.76 -10.27
N ALA A 158 -12.77 7.16 -10.82
CA ALA A 158 -13.87 7.75 -10.05
C ALA A 158 -14.47 6.76 -9.05
N ASP A 159 -14.67 5.50 -9.44
CA ASP A 159 -15.16 4.44 -8.57
C ASP A 159 -14.17 4.14 -7.44
N TRP A 160 -12.88 4.08 -7.76
CA TRP A 160 -11.82 3.88 -6.76
C TRP A 160 -11.87 4.99 -5.69
N VAL A 161 -11.97 6.26 -6.12
CA VAL A 161 -12.08 7.42 -5.22
C VAL A 161 -13.37 7.32 -4.38
N SER A 162 -14.50 6.93 -4.98
CA SER A 162 -15.78 6.79 -4.29
C SER A 162 -15.72 5.73 -3.18
N VAL A 163 -15.08 4.57 -3.45
CA VAL A 163 -14.90 3.50 -2.45
C VAL A 163 -14.06 4.00 -1.28
N HIS A 164 -12.90 4.60 -1.53
CA HIS A 164 -12.02 5.08 -0.45
C HIS A 164 -12.66 6.23 0.34
N ARG A 165 -13.33 7.19 -0.34
CA ARG A 165 -14.09 8.26 0.32
C ARG A 165 -15.16 7.69 1.27
N THR A 166 -15.95 6.74 0.79
CA THR A 166 -17.01 6.11 1.59
C THR A 166 -16.41 5.34 2.77
N ALA A 167 -15.32 4.62 2.57
CA ALA A 167 -14.62 3.92 3.64
C ALA A 167 -14.10 4.89 4.70
N HIS A 168 -13.45 5.98 4.31
CA HIS A 168 -12.95 7.00 5.24
C HIS A 168 -14.09 7.64 6.05
N GLN A 169 -15.23 7.92 5.42
CA GLN A 169 -16.43 8.45 6.09
C GLN A 169 -17.05 7.47 7.09
N LEU A 170 -16.78 6.18 6.94
CA LEU A 170 -17.17 5.11 7.87
C LEU A 170 -16.11 4.83 8.94
N GLY A 171 -15.02 5.59 8.95
CA GLY A 171 -13.96 5.47 9.96
C GLY A 171 -12.79 4.57 9.59
N PHE A 172 -12.79 3.95 8.40
CA PHE A 172 -11.62 3.22 7.93
C PHE A 172 -10.39 4.12 7.82
N ARG A 173 -9.24 3.53 8.11
CA ARG A 173 -7.94 4.08 7.76
C ARG A 173 -7.33 3.19 6.69
N THR A 174 -6.97 3.77 5.54
CA THR A 174 -6.45 3.01 4.41
C THR A 174 -5.06 3.49 4.02
N THR A 175 -4.40 2.73 3.17
CA THR A 175 -3.15 3.15 2.54
C THR A 175 -3.44 3.59 1.10
N ALA A 176 -2.61 4.44 0.53
CA ALA A 176 -2.65 4.79 -0.88
C ALA A 176 -1.45 4.19 -1.60
N THR A 177 -1.62 3.76 -2.86
CA THR A 177 -0.54 3.24 -3.69
C THR A 177 -0.63 3.82 -5.09
N MET A 178 0.50 3.80 -5.80
CA MET A 178 0.58 4.11 -7.22
C MET A 178 1.45 3.06 -7.90
N ILE A 179 0.86 2.16 -8.69
CA ILE A 179 1.63 1.31 -9.60
C ILE A 179 1.91 2.12 -10.85
N PHE A 180 3.19 2.41 -11.11
CA PHE A 180 3.67 3.24 -12.21
C PHE A 180 4.66 2.48 -13.12
N GLY A 181 4.99 3.04 -14.28
CA GLY A 181 5.80 2.39 -15.31
C GLY A 181 4.96 1.47 -16.20
N VAL A 182 3.68 1.74 -16.32
CA VAL A 182 2.71 0.99 -17.14
C VAL A 182 2.41 1.71 -18.48
N GLY A 183 3.27 2.63 -18.88
CA GLY A 183 3.16 3.43 -20.10
C GLY A 183 2.40 4.75 -19.93
N GLU A 184 2.29 5.24 -18.71
CA GLU A 184 1.78 6.57 -18.41
C GLU A 184 2.82 7.66 -18.68
N THR A 185 2.36 8.89 -18.83
CA THR A 185 3.19 10.10 -18.87
C THR A 185 3.50 10.60 -17.44
N MET A 186 4.53 11.44 -17.29
CA MET A 186 4.81 12.09 -16.01
C MET A 186 3.65 12.99 -15.55
N ALA A 187 2.92 13.60 -16.49
CA ALA A 187 1.73 14.38 -16.17
C ALA A 187 0.63 13.50 -15.53
N GLN A 188 0.34 12.33 -16.09
CA GLN A 188 -0.64 11.38 -15.52
C GLN A 188 -0.19 10.84 -14.14
N ARG A 189 1.13 10.69 -13.93
CA ARG A 189 1.69 10.32 -12.63
C ARG A 189 1.45 11.42 -11.58
N VAL A 190 1.67 12.68 -11.94
CA VAL A 190 1.37 13.84 -11.06
C VAL A 190 -0.13 13.99 -10.83
N ASP A 191 -0.95 13.78 -11.85
CA ASP A 191 -2.42 13.85 -11.72
C ASP A 191 -2.96 12.76 -10.78
N HIS A 192 -2.35 11.55 -10.76
CA HIS A 192 -2.64 10.54 -9.74
C HIS A 192 -2.34 11.05 -8.32
N LEU A 193 -1.17 11.67 -8.10
CA LEU A 193 -0.82 12.24 -6.80
C LEU A 193 -1.79 13.35 -6.38
N GLU A 194 -2.25 14.16 -7.34
CA GLU A 194 -3.24 15.22 -7.08
C GLU A 194 -4.60 14.66 -6.64
N ILE A 195 -5.05 13.54 -7.23
CA ILE A 195 -6.28 12.84 -6.80
C ILE A 195 -6.14 12.40 -5.34
N LEU A 196 -5.00 11.81 -4.98
CA LEU A 196 -4.76 11.36 -3.60
C LEU A 196 -4.68 12.52 -2.61
N ARG A 197 -3.96 13.60 -2.98
CA ARG A 197 -3.84 14.80 -2.14
C ARG A 197 -5.21 15.40 -1.82
N LYS A 198 -6.06 15.57 -2.84
CA LYS A 198 -7.43 16.09 -2.67
C LYS A 198 -8.30 15.18 -1.81
N LEU A 199 -8.23 13.87 -2.02
CA LEU A 199 -9.00 12.93 -1.21
C LEU A 199 -8.52 12.92 0.25
N GLN A 200 -7.21 13.08 0.47
CA GLN A 200 -6.66 13.21 1.81
C GLN A 200 -7.06 14.53 2.48
N GLU A 201 -7.06 15.64 1.75
CA GLU A 201 -7.57 16.94 2.24
C GLU A 201 -9.04 16.85 2.67
N GLU A 202 -9.85 16.11 1.91
CA GLU A 202 -11.29 15.93 2.17
C GLU A 202 -11.53 15.01 3.38
N THR A 203 -10.75 13.94 3.53
CA THR A 203 -11.14 12.83 4.43
C THR A 203 -10.14 12.54 5.55
N GLY A 204 -8.85 12.90 5.38
CA GLY A 204 -7.78 12.54 6.30
C GLY A 204 -7.59 11.03 6.50
N GLY A 205 -8.12 10.19 5.60
CA GLY A 205 -8.23 8.75 5.81
C GLY A 205 -6.99 7.94 5.43
N PHE A 206 -6.08 8.45 4.61
CA PHE A 206 -4.86 7.74 4.25
C PHE A 206 -3.82 7.83 5.36
N THR A 207 -3.29 6.68 5.77
CA THR A 207 -2.18 6.58 6.74
C THR A 207 -0.82 6.64 6.09
N SER A 208 -0.71 6.22 4.82
CA SER A 208 0.53 6.21 4.07
C SER A 208 0.32 6.19 2.56
N PHE A 209 1.40 6.50 1.84
CA PHE A 209 1.48 6.32 0.40
C PHE A 209 2.68 5.44 0.02
N THR A 210 2.52 4.58 -1.00
CA THR A 210 3.58 3.70 -1.51
C THR A 210 3.62 3.73 -3.05
N PRO A 211 4.66 4.30 -3.68
CA PRO A 211 4.89 4.12 -5.11
C PRO A 211 5.47 2.73 -5.38
N LEU A 212 4.87 2.00 -6.29
CA LEU A 212 5.26 0.65 -6.71
C LEU A 212 5.65 0.67 -8.18
N ALA A 213 6.91 0.41 -8.49
CA ALA A 213 7.33 0.24 -9.87
C ALA A 213 6.74 -1.05 -10.43
N TYR A 214 6.20 -0.98 -11.63
CA TYR A 214 5.70 -2.15 -12.35
C TYR A 214 6.81 -3.19 -12.52
N GLN A 215 6.44 -4.46 -12.38
CA GLN A 215 7.30 -5.63 -12.64
C GLN A 215 6.59 -6.54 -13.62
N THR A 216 7.32 -7.12 -14.55
CA THR A 216 6.76 -8.01 -15.60
C THR A 216 6.05 -9.24 -15.05
N ASP A 217 6.41 -9.69 -13.86
CA ASP A 217 5.79 -10.82 -13.18
C ASP A 217 4.44 -10.47 -12.51
N MET A 218 4.08 -9.19 -12.42
CA MET A 218 2.75 -8.76 -11.94
C MET A 218 1.62 -9.10 -12.94
N GLY A 219 1.94 -9.50 -14.16
CA GLY A 219 1.00 -10.13 -15.11
C GLY A 219 -0.08 -9.23 -15.70
N THR A 220 -0.08 -7.93 -15.44
CA THR A 220 -1.18 -7.01 -15.76
C THR A 220 -0.94 -6.14 -17.00
N VAL A 221 0.28 -6.09 -17.54
CA VAL A 221 0.68 -5.19 -18.65
C VAL A 221 1.36 -5.97 -19.76
N SER A 222 1.36 -5.43 -20.98
CA SER A 222 2.09 -6.01 -22.11
C SER A 222 3.58 -6.23 -21.75
N LYS A 223 4.12 -7.39 -22.13
CA LYS A 223 5.55 -7.73 -21.91
C LYS A 223 6.54 -6.81 -22.65
N ASP A 224 6.02 -5.93 -23.50
CA ASP A 224 6.83 -4.98 -24.29
C ASP A 224 7.16 -3.68 -23.52
N ILE A 225 6.59 -3.49 -22.31
CA ILE A 225 6.88 -2.31 -21.49
C ILE A 225 8.09 -2.62 -20.60
N ALA A 226 9.14 -1.78 -20.74
CA ALA A 226 10.33 -1.87 -19.89
C ALA A 226 10.00 -1.51 -18.45
N GLU A 227 10.55 -2.27 -17.51
CA GLU A 227 10.41 -1.97 -16.08
C GLU A 227 11.09 -0.64 -15.73
N PRO A 228 10.50 0.16 -14.82
CA PRO A 228 11.12 1.40 -14.35
C PRO A 228 12.50 1.16 -13.74
N THR A 229 13.44 2.04 -14.05
CA THR A 229 14.79 1.98 -13.47
C THR A 229 14.79 2.40 -11.99
N ALA A 230 15.86 2.05 -11.26
CA ALA A 230 16.06 2.51 -9.89
C ALA A 230 16.07 4.05 -9.78
N VAL A 231 16.63 4.74 -10.79
CA VAL A 231 16.64 6.22 -10.84
C VAL A 231 15.22 6.78 -10.96
N GLU A 232 14.43 6.20 -11.85
CA GLU A 232 13.02 6.58 -12.03
C GLU A 232 12.19 6.33 -10.77
N TYR A 233 12.43 5.19 -10.09
CA TYR A 233 11.80 4.88 -8.82
C TYR A 233 12.16 5.90 -7.73
N LEU A 234 13.45 6.17 -7.52
CA LEU A 234 13.90 7.14 -6.51
C LEU A 234 13.37 8.55 -6.78
N LYS A 235 13.37 8.97 -8.04
CA LYS A 235 12.77 10.26 -8.44
C LYS A 235 11.27 10.28 -8.14
N THR A 236 10.53 9.22 -8.46
CA THR A 236 9.09 9.13 -8.17
C THR A 236 8.81 9.14 -6.67
N LEU A 237 9.61 8.44 -5.88
CA LEU A 237 9.50 8.44 -4.42
C LEU A 237 9.71 9.85 -3.85
N ALA A 238 10.79 10.53 -4.28
CA ALA A 238 11.11 11.88 -3.83
C ALA A 238 10.03 12.91 -4.22
N VAL A 239 9.59 12.91 -5.48
CA VAL A 239 8.51 13.80 -5.95
C VAL A 239 7.21 13.52 -5.18
N SER A 240 6.91 12.26 -4.87
CA SER A 240 5.74 11.91 -4.06
C SER A 240 5.80 12.51 -2.66
N ARG A 241 6.97 12.49 -1.99
CA ARG A 241 7.17 13.14 -0.68
C ARG A 241 6.96 14.65 -0.75
N LEU A 242 7.50 15.28 -1.79
CA LEU A 242 7.37 16.71 -1.99
C LEU A 242 5.94 17.14 -2.31
N TYR A 243 5.17 16.28 -3.00
CA TYR A 243 3.82 16.59 -3.46
C TYR A 243 2.75 16.29 -2.42
N LEU A 244 2.85 15.13 -1.73
CA LEU A 244 1.88 14.63 -0.76
C LEU A 244 2.25 15.07 0.67
N ASP A 245 2.30 16.38 0.90
CA ASP A 245 2.65 16.96 2.21
C ASP A 245 1.61 16.69 3.31
N ASN A 246 0.41 16.27 2.92
CA ASN A 246 -0.70 15.91 3.79
C ASN A 246 -0.83 14.39 4.07
N ILE A 247 0.06 13.56 3.52
CA ILE A 247 0.18 12.14 3.87
C ILE A 247 1.50 11.95 4.62
N GLU A 248 1.39 11.67 5.92
CA GLU A 248 2.54 11.67 6.82
C GLU A 248 3.58 10.63 6.44
N ASN A 249 3.14 9.40 6.12
CA ASN A 249 4.05 8.29 5.91
C ASN A 249 4.23 7.96 4.43
N LEU A 250 5.50 7.84 4.02
CA LEU A 250 5.90 7.42 2.69
C LEU A 250 6.68 6.11 2.78
N GLN A 251 6.10 5.06 2.23
CA GLN A 251 6.68 3.72 2.26
C GLN A 251 7.49 3.46 0.99
N GLY A 252 8.74 3.04 1.18
CA GLY A 252 9.54 2.47 0.10
C GLY A 252 9.21 0.99 -0.13
N SER A 253 9.45 0.49 -1.36
CA SER A 253 9.18 -0.90 -1.72
C SER A 253 10.48 -1.68 -1.99
N TRP A 254 10.84 -2.60 -1.11
CA TRP A 254 11.92 -3.56 -1.40
C TRP A 254 11.48 -4.64 -2.38
N ALA A 255 10.20 -4.92 -2.42
CA ALA A 255 9.64 -5.99 -3.22
C ALA A 255 9.73 -5.74 -4.74
N THR A 256 9.67 -4.47 -5.16
CA THR A 256 9.78 -4.09 -6.58
C THR A 256 11.17 -3.59 -6.95
N GLN A 257 11.99 -3.16 -5.98
CA GLN A 257 13.28 -2.52 -6.26
C GLN A 257 14.47 -3.21 -5.57
N GLY A 258 14.22 -4.16 -4.69
CA GLY A 258 15.25 -4.79 -3.86
C GLY A 258 15.73 -3.90 -2.72
N LEU A 259 16.45 -4.52 -1.79
CA LEU A 259 16.87 -3.89 -0.53
C LEU A 259 17.83 -2.71 -0.73
N LYS A 260 18.72 -2.75 -1.74
CA LYS A 260 19.71 -1.69 -1.98
C LYS A 260 19.05 -0.38 -2.43
N VAL A 261 18.07 -0.47 -3.34
CA VAL A 261 17.34 0.72 -3.81
C VAL A 261 16.42 1.24 -2.71
N LEU A 262 15.76 0.34 -1.95
CA LEU A 262 14.99 0.74 -0.77
C LEU A 262 15.85 1.52 0.23
N GLN A 263 17.06 1.03 0.56
CA GLN A 263 17.98 1.71 1.47
C GLN A 263 18.30 3.14 1.02
N MET A 264 18.54 3.33 -0.29
CA MET A 264 18.68 4.67 -0.88
C MET A 264 17.39 5.50 -0.75
N GLY A 265 16.23 4.88 -0.97
CA GLY A 265 14.91 5.52 -0.86
C GLY A 265 14.64 6.17 0.50
N LEU A 266 15.26 5.68 1.57
CA LEU A 266 15.18 6.29 2.90
C LEU A 266 15.81 7.70 2.96
N ARG A 267 16.72 8.01 2.02
CA ARG A 267 17.31 9.35 1.83
C ARG A 267 16.62 10.15 0.72
N PHE A 268 15.58 9.56 0.12
CA PHE A 268 14.72 10.17 -0.88
C PHE A 268 13.29 10.40 -0.36
N GLY A 269 13.17 10.63 0.95
CA GLY A 269 11.90 10.98 1.59
C GLY A 269 11.14 9.82 2.23
N GLY A 270 11.56 8.56 2.07
CA GLY A 270 10.94 7.39 2.70
C GLY A 270 11.16 7.37 4.22
N ASN A 271 10.14 6.99 4.98
CA ASN A 271 10.21 6.78 6.44
C ASN A 271 9.65 5.42 6.88
N ASP A 272 9.29 4.56 5.92
CA ASP A 272 8.77 3.22 6.15
C ASP A 272 9.30 2.25 5.09
N VAL A 273 9.59 1.02 5.46
CA VAL A 273 10.10 -0.01 4.55
C VAL A 273 9.07 -1.11 4.24
N GLY A 274 7.84 -0.94 4.71
CA GLY A 274 6.76 -1.88 4.49
C GLY A 274 6.84 -3.12 5.34
N SER A 275 6.25 -4.19 4.83
CA SER A 275 6.09 -5.44 5.56
C SER A 275 7.25 -6.41 5.34
N VAL A 276 7.66 -7.06 6.43
CA VAL A 276 8.29 -8.38 6.37
C VAL A 276 7.18 -9.38 6.09
N LEU A 277 7.13 -9.91 4.88
CA LEU A 277 6.20 -11.00 4.58
C LEU A 277 6.78 -12.31 5.10
N LEU A 278 6.07 -12.96 6.01
CA LEU A 278 6.46 -14.25 6.60
C LEU A 278 6.36 -15.43 5.61
N GLU A 279 6.09 -15.15 4.35
CA GLU A 279 5.91 -16.14 3.29
C GLU A 279 6.63 -15.76 2.00
N GLU A 280 6.90 -16.79 1.19
CA GLU A 280 7.39 -16.61 -0.18
C GLU A 280 6.47 -15.71 -0.99
N ARG A 281 7.00 -14.61 -1.51
CA ARG A 281 6.29 -13.79 -2.50
C ARG A 281 6.36 -14.45 -3.87
N PHE A 282 5.20 -14.67 -4.49
CA PHE A 282 5.07 -15.12 -5.89
C PHE A 282 5.82 -16.41 -6.21
N GLY A 283 5.91 -17.36 -5.25
CA GLY A 283 6.58 -18.64 -5.46
C GLY A 283 8.11 -18.55 -5.65
N LYS A 284 8.71 -17.41 -5.27
CA LYS A 284 10.17 -17.25 -5.25
C LYS A 284 10.66 -17.23 -3.80
N PRO A 285 11.65 -18.08 -3.44
CA PRO A 285 12.37 -17.93 -2.17
C PRO A 285 13.06 -16.56 -2.16
N GLY A 286 12.84 -15.73 -1.17
CA GLY A 286 13.57 -14.48 -1.04
C GLY A 286 12.73 -13.28 -0.60
N GLY A 287 11.98 -13.40 0.49
CA GLY A 287 11.49 -12.25 1.25
C GLY A 287 12.66 -11.57 1.99
N ALA A 288 12.52 -10.29 2.32
CA ALA A 288 13.42 -9.65 3.27
C ALA A 288 13.11 -10.18 4.68
N THR A 289 14.13 -10.61 5.41
CA THR A 289 13.99 -10.93 6.82
C THR A 289 13.87 -9.64 7.64
N GLU A 290 13.28 -9.73 8.84
CA GLU A 290 13.23 -8.60 9.76
C GLU A 290 14.63 -8.03 10.04
N GLU A 291 15.63 -8.91 10.30
CA GLU A 291 16.99 -8.46 10.57
C GLU A 291 17.66 -7.77 9.37
N GLU A 292 17.38 -8.20 8.15
CA GLU A 292 17.87 -7.50 6.95
C GLU A 292 17.26 -6.11 6.83
N LEU A 293 15.95 -5.95 7.07
CA LEU A 293 15.31 -4.63 7.07
C LEU A 293 15.87 -3.74 8.18
N ARG A 294 16.01 -4.26 9.38
CA ARG A 294 16.61 -3.52 10.51
C ARG A 294 18.05 -3.11 10.22
N ARG A 295 18.84 -3.99 9.58
CA ARG A 295 20.22 -3.70 9.19
C ARG A 295 20.28 -2.55 8.18
N ILE A 296 19.53 -2.62 7.07
CA ILE A 296 19.56 -1.55 6.05
C ILE A 296 19.07 -0.19 6.59
N ILE A 297 18.09 -0.20 7.53
CA ILE A 297 17.63 1.01 8.21
C ILE A 297 18.77 1.62 9.04
N ARG A 298 19.48 0.82 9.85
CA ARG A 298 20.63 1.28 10.66
C ARG A 298 21.77 1.80 9.79
N GLU A 299 22.13 1.06 8.74
CA GLU A 299 23.18 1.46 7.78
C GLU A 299 22.83 2.75 7.03
N ALA A 300 21.55 3.01 6.80
CA ALA A 300 21.09 4.29 6.26
C ALA A 300 21.10 5.44 7.30
N GLY A 301 21.45 5.17 8.56
CA GLY A 301 21.57 6.15 9.64
C GLY A 301 20.26 6.45 10.37
N PHE A 302 19.32 5.51 10.38
CA PHE A 302 18.03 5.62 11.05
C PHE A 302 17.87 4.57 12.17
N LYS A 303 16.86 4.76 13.02
CA LYS A 303 16.46 3.82 14.07
C LYS A 303 15.31 2.95 13.56
N PRO A 304 15.46 1.62 13.49
CA PRO A 304 14.35 0.75 13.10
C PRO A 304 13.34 0.62 14.24
N ALA A 305 12.05 0.69 13.89
CA ALA A 305 10.97 0.42 14.82
C ALA A 305 9.88 -0.41 14.16
N GLN A 306 9.39 -1.45 14.83
CA GLN A 306 8.18 -2.13 14.41
C GLN A 306 6.97 -1.23 14.68
N ARG A 307 6.04 -1.17 13.73
CA ARG A 307 4.77 -0.47 13.84
C ARG A 307 3.59 -1.39 13.64
N ASP A 308 2.42 -0.92 14.07
CA ASP A 308 1.14 -1.47 13.62
C ASP A 308 0.69 -0.80 12.31
N THR A 309 -0.49 -1.19 11.84
CA THR A 309 -1.10 -0.64 10.62
C THR A 309 -1.45 0.85 10.73
N LEU A 310 -1.72 1.36 11.92
CA LEU A 310 -2.01 2.78 12.17
C LEU A 310 -0.75 3.62 12.39
N TYR A 311 0.42 3.08 12.11
CA TYR A 311 1.72 3.73 12.29
C TYR A 311 2.07 4.06 13.76
N ARG A 312 1.45 3.34 14.71
CA ARG A 312 1.87 3.42 16.11
C ARG A 312 3.10 2.52 16.29
N THR A 313 4.20 3.11 16.76
CA THR A 313 5.42 2.35 17.04
C THR A 313 5.20 1.44 18.25
N MET A 314 5.51 0.16 18.08
CA MET A 314 5.33 -0.86 19.13
C MET A 314 6.59 -1.04 19.97
N PHE A 315 7.76 -1.02 19.30
CA PHE A 315 9.05 -1.18 19.98
C PHE A 315 10.09 -0.29 19.30
N LEU A 316 10.81 0.49 20.11
CA LEU A 316 12.06 1.16 19.75
C LEU A 316 13.20 0.27 20.24
N ASN A 317 13.94 -0.32 19.31
CA ASN A 317 15.10 -1.17 19.62
C ASN A 317 16.38 -0.53 19.13
#